data_73a6ead09064ff191e895178713ef1a9
#
_entry.id   73a6ead09064ff191e895178713ef1a9
#
_cell.length_a   1.000
_cell.length_b   1.000
_cell.length_c   1.000
_cell.angle_alpha   90.00
_cell.angle_beta   90.00
_cell.angle_gamma   90.00
#
_symmetry.space_group_name_H-M   'P 1'
#
loop_
_entity.id
_entity.type
_entity.pdbx_description
1 polymer ?
#
loop_
_entity_poly.entity_id
_entity_poly.type
_entity_poly.pdbx_seq_one_letter_code
_entity_poly.pdbx_strand_id
1 'polypeptide(L)'
;MPSARSVSEAVTYFFDTSALIKLYHTERGSQRVEAIFGEPDRRIIISRLAGVEFQSALAVKTRTGQLGPKAAAALRVRFLSDVASGAITSVAVSEHHYATAESLIIRYGDRKALRTLDALQLAVVLETHSRLRLDALVVADSTLAEVAQMQGVAVLNPEVL
;
A
#
# COMPACT_ATOMS: atom_id res chain seq x y z
N MET A 1 14.73 -33.34 -5.66
CA MET A 1 13.27 -33.38 -5.81
C MET A 1 12.71 -32.02 -5.41
N PRO A 2 12.16 -31.22 -6.32
CA PRO A 2 11.44 -30.03 -5.90
C PRO A 2 10.15 -30.48 -5.25
N SER A 3 9.96 -30.08 -3.99
CA SER A 3 8.74 -30.28 -3.23
C SER A 3 7.58 -29.62 -3.99
N ALA A 4 6.56 -30.37 -4.32
CA ALA A 4 5.33 -29.87 -4.90
C ALA A 4 4.72 -28.83 -3.92
N ARG A 5 4.58 -27.59 -4.34
CA ARG A 5 3.72 -26.61 -3.67
C ARG A 5 2.29 -27.16 -3.77
N SER A 6 1.83 -27.73 -2.68
CA SER A 6 0.46 -28.17 -2.54
C SER A 6 -0.42 -26.95 -2.28
N VAL A 7 -1.54 -26.84 -3.02
CA VAL A 7 -2.60 -25.82 -2.89
C VAL A 7 -2.04 -24.40 -2.89
N SER A 8 -2.30 -23.66 -3.94
CA SER A 8 -1.86 -22.28 -4.14
C SER A 8 -2.13 -21.43 -2.88
N GLU A 9 -1.10 -21.21 -2.06
CA GLU A 9 -1.19 -20.15 -1.04
C GLU A 9 -1.35 -18.83 -1.76
N ALA A 10 -2.39 -18.08 -1.40
CA ALA A 10 -2.67 -16.76 -1.99
C ALA A 10 -1.45 -15.84 -1.84
N VAL A 11 -1.02 -15.22 -2.92
CA VAL A 11 0.05 -14.22 -2.88
C VAL A 11 -0.48 -12.97 -2.17
N THR A 12 0.20 -12.53 -1.13
CA THR A 12 -0.28 -11.45 -0.26
C THR A 12 0.56 -10.19 -0.44
N TYR A 13 -0.07 -9.15 -0.94
CA TYR A 13 0.53 -7.84 -1.15
C TYR A 13 -0.04 -6.81 -0.19
N PHE A 14 0.82 -5.95 0.34
CA PHE A 14 0.40 -4.74 1.03
C PHE A 14 0.64 -3.55 0.11
N PHE A 15 -0.39 -2.74 -0.14
CA PHE A 15 -0.29 -1.56 -0.99
C PHE A 15 -0.16 -0.30 -0.12
N ASP A 16 0.93 0.44 -0.32
CA ASP A 16 1.02 1.82 0.11
C ASP A 16 0.11 2.71 -0.73
N THR A 17 -0.22 3.89 -0.25
CA THR A 17 -1.06 4.86 -0.98
C THR A 17 -0.47 5.21 -2.35
N SER A 18 0.86 5.30 -2.45
CA SER A 18 1.56 5.57 -3.71
C SER A 18 1.33 4.51 -4.79
N ALA A 19 1.10 3.26 -4.37
CA ALA A 19 0.72 2.17 -5.27
C ALA A 19 -0.79 2.10 -5.47
N LEU A 20 -1.58 2.29 -4.41
CA LEU A 20 -3.03 2.23 -4.45
C LEU A 20 -3.63 3.21 -5.46
N ILE A 21 -3.16 4.45 -5.49
CA ILE A 21 -3.67 5.47 -6.42
C ILE A 21 -3.49 5.07 -7.89
N LYS A 22 -2.43 4.34 -8.23
CA LYS A 22 -2.12 3.88 -9.57
C LYS A 22 -3.11 2.85 -10.12
N LEU A 23 -3.86 2.20 -9.26
CA LEU A 23 -4.94 1.29 -9.64
C LEU A 23 -6.16 2.05 -10.17
N TYR A 24 -6.36 3.27 -9.72
CA TYR A 24 -7.57 4.07 -10.01
C TYR A 24 -7.32 5.24 -10.95
N HIS A 25 -6.11 5.75 -10.99
CA HIS A 25 -5.71 6.86 -11.86
C HIS A 25 -4.45 6.48 -12.62
N THR A 26 -4.54 6.48 -13.96
CA THR A 26 -3.44 6.06 -14.82
C THR A 26 -2.24 7.00 -14.70
N GLU A 27 -1.13 6.45 -14.27
CA GLU A 27 0.16 7.13 -14.15
C GLU A 27 1.29 6.10 -14.29
N ARG A 28 2.55 6.52 -14.15
CA ARG A 28 3.70 5.60 -14.21
C ARG A 28 3.53 4.47 -13.20
N GLY A 29 3.72 3.23 -13.63
CA GLY A 29 3.57 2.05 -12.80
C GLY A 29 2.16 1.46 -12.71
N SER A 30 1.12 2.13 -13.24
CA SER A 30 -0.27 1.63 -13.21
C SER A 30 -0.40 0.25 -13.84
N GLN A 31 0.23 0.01 -15.00
CA GLN A 31 0.15 -1.27 -15.68
C GLN A 31 0.63 -2.44 -14.79
N ARG A 32 1.69 -2.22 -14.00
CA ARG A 32 2.21 -3.24 -13.08
C ARG A 32 1.29 -3.45 -11.89
N VAL A 33 0.73 -2.39 -11.34
CA VAL A 33 -0.26 -2.46 -10.25
C VAL A 33 -1.53 -3.18 -10.70
N GLU A 34 -2.02 -2.87 -11.90
CA GLU A 34 -3.18 -3.54 -12.51
C GLU A 34 -2.90 -5.04 -12.76
N ALA A 35 -1.70 -5.39 -13.20
CA ALA A 35 -1.30 -6.78 -13.37
C ALA A 35 -1.34 -7.56 -12.05
N ILE A 36 -0.78 -6.98 -10.97
CA ILE A 36 -0.85 -7.56 -9.62
C ILE A 36 -2.31 -7.71 -9.18
N PHE A 37 -3.12 -6.67 -9.37
CA PHE A 37 -4.54 -6.70 -9.00
C PHE A 37 -5.34 -7.73 -9.79
N GLY A 38 -4.90 -8.08 -10.99
CA GLY A 38 -5.48 -9.11 -11.85
C GLY A 38 -5.01 -10.55 -11.57
N GLU A 39 -4.01 -10.76 -10.71
CA GLU A 39 -3.52 -12.10 -10.41
C GLU A 39 -4.61 -12.97 -9.77
N PRO A 40 -4.73 -14.25 -10.15
CA PRO A 40 -5.60 -15.18 -9.43
C PRO A 40 -5.07 -15.41 -8.02
N ASP A 41 -5.96 -15.70 -7.09
CA ASP A 41 -5.63 -16.06 -5.70
C ASP A 41 -4.73 -15.06 -4.96
N ARG A 42 -4.78 -13.76 -5.35
CA ARG A 42 -4.08 -12.70 -4.63
C ARG A 42 -4.90 -12.19 -3.45
N ARG A 43 -4.19 -11.68 -2.47
CA ARG A 43 -4.75 -10.89 -1.37
C ARG A 43 -4.11 -9.50 -1.38
N ILE A 44 -4.92 -8.47 -1.51
CA ILE A 44 -4.47 -7.06 -1.44
C ILE A 44 -4.89 -6.49 -0.10
N ILE A 45 -3.93 -5.97 0.64
CA ILE A 45 -4.13 -5.35 1.96
C ILE A 45 -3.67 -3.90 1.89
N ILE A 46 -4.41 -3.03 2.53
CA ILE A 46 -4.05 -1.63 2.78
C ILE A 46 -4.24 -1.30 4.26
N SER A 47 -3.57 -0.25 4.75
CA SER A 47 -3.96 0.33 6.03
C SER A 47 -5.22 1.20 5.86
N ARG A 48 -5.96 1.37 6.93
CA ARG A 48 -7.07 2.35 6.98
C ARG A 48 -6.58 3.77 6.66
N LEU A 49 -5.34 4.08 7.01
CA LEU A 49 -4.69 5.35 6.70
C LEU A 49 -4.57 5.57 5.18
N ALA A 50 -4.22 4.52 4.42
CA ALA A 50 -4.14 4.62 2.96
C ALA A 50 -5.47 5.01 2.33
N GLY A 51 -6.60 4.61 2.91
CA GLY A 51 -7.91 5.05 2.47
C GLY A 51 -8.11 6.56 2.63
N VAL A 52 -7.65 7.15 3.72
CA VAL A 52 -7.70 8.61 3.95
C VAL A 52 -6.77 9.34 3.00
N GLU A 53 -5.55 8.86 2.83
CA GLU A 53 -4.57 9.43 1.90
C GLU A 53 -5.04 9.34 0.44
N PHE A 54 -5.72 8.26 0.06
CA PHE A 54 -6.34 8.11 -1.25
C PHE A 54 -7.36 9.22 -1.53
N GLN A 55 -8.25 9.50 -0.56
CA GLN A 55 -9.22 10.59 -0.69
C GLN A 55 -8.51 11.96 -0.80
N SER A 56 -7.44 12.16 -0.03
CA SER A 56 -6.62 13.36 -0.12
C SER A 56 -5.96 13.50 -1.48
N ALA A 57 -5.39 12.43 -2.02
CA ALA A 57 -4.78 12.42 -3.35
C ALA A 57 -5.79 12.78 -4.45
N LEU A 58 -7.00 12.23 -4.41
CA LEU A 58 -8.07 12.58 -5.35
C LEU A 58 -8.48 14.07 -5.22
N ALA A 59 -8.56 14.58 -3.99
CA ALA A 59 -8.87 15.99 -3.75
C ALA A 59 -7.79 16.92 -4.35
N VAL A 60 -6.51 16.57 -4.18
CA VAL A 60 -5.39 17.32 -4.80
C VAL A 60 -5.49 17.28 -6.32
N LYS A 61 -5.68 16.11 -6.93
CA LYS A 61 -5.82 15.96 -8.39
C LYS A 61 -7.00 16.76 -8.95
N THR A 62 -8.10 16.81 -8.21
CA THR A 62 -9.28 17.62 -8.59
C THR A 62 -8.98 19.11 -8.51
N ARG A 63 -8.39 19.57 -7.43
CA ARG A 63 -8.04 20.98 -7.21
C ARG A 63 -7.00 21.50 -8.22
N THR A 64 -6.09 20.65 -8.64
CA THR A 64 -5.04 20.98 -9.62
C THR A 64 -5.48 20.78 -11.08
N GLY A 65 -6.73 20.38 -11.31
CA GLY A 65 -7.28 20.19 -12.66
C GLY A 65 -6.82 18.93 -13.38
N GLN A 66 -6.10 18.02 -12.70
CA GLN A 66 -5.69 16.74 -13.27
C GLN A 66 -6.86 15.76 -13.40
N LEU A 67 -7.90 15.96 -12.61
CA LEU A 67 -9.07 15.08 -12.55
C LEU A 67 -10.34 15.92 -12.41
N GLY A 68 -11.34 15.65 -13.26
CA GLY A 68 -12.63 16.32 -13.14
C GLY A 68 -13.43 15.83 -11.92
N PRO A 69 -14.33 16.65 -11.33
CA PRO A 69 -15.12 16.28 -10.16
C PRO A 69 -15.95 15.00 -10.34
N LYS A 70 -16.54 14.79 -11.52
CA LYS A 70 -17.31 13.57 -11.84
C LYS A 70 -16.43 12.34 -11.88
N ALA A 71 -15.26 12.44 -12.49
CA ALA A 71 -14.29 11.35 -12.53
C ALA A 71 -13.77 11.01 -11.12
N ALA A 72 -13.46 12.03 -10.30
CA ALA A 72 -13.07 11.82 -8.90
C ALA A 72 -14.16 11.09 -8.10
N ALA A 73 -15.42 11.49 -8.26
CA ALA A 73 -16.55 10.82 -7.61
C ALA A 73 -16.66 9.34 -8.04
N ALA A 74 -16.52 9.04 -9.33
CA ALA A 74 -16.55 7.68 -9.85
C ALA A 74 -15.42 6.82 -9.27
N LEU A 75 -14.20 7.36 -9.16
CA LEU A 75 -13.06 6.65 -8.56
C LEU A 75 -13.27 6.38 -7.07
N ARG A 76 -13.88 7.29 -6.32
CA ARG A 76 -14.27 7.06 -4.92
C ARG A 76 -15.24 5.89 -4.79
N VAL A 77 -16.28 5.87 -5.62
CA VAL A 77 -17.28 4.79 -5.64
C VAL A 77 -16.60 3.45 -5.95
N ARG A 78 -15.73 3.40 -6.96
CA ARG A 78 -14.99 2.19 -7.33
C ARG A 78 -14.11 1.69 -6.18
N PHE A 79 -13.33 2.57 -5.56
CA PHE A 79 -12.48 2.21 -4.42
C PHE A 79 -13.30 1.66 -3.24
N LEU A 80 -14.39 2.33 -2.88
CA LEU A 80 -15.27 1.86 -1.80
C LEU A 80 -15.92 0.52 -2.12
N SER A 81 -16.28 0.28 -3.39
CA SER A 81 -16.80 -1.01 -3.86
C SER A 81 -15.75 -2.11 -3.75
N ASP A 82 -14.50 -1.85 -4.12
CA ASP A 82 -13.42 -2.82 -4.02
C ASP A 82 -13.12 -3.21 -2.56
N VAL A 83 -13.22 -2.26 -1.63
CA VAL A 83 -13.12 -2.54 -0.19
C VAL A 83 -14.35 -3.30 0.32
N ALA A 84 -15.54 -2.89 -0.05
CA ALA A 84 -16.79 -3.52 0.41
C ALA A 84 -16.93 -4.96 -0.10
N SER A 85 -16.45 -5.25 -1.30
CA SER A 85 -16.48 -6.61 -1.90
C SER A 85 -15.38 -7.52 -1.35
N GLY A 86 -14.41 -6.97 -0.61
CA GLY A 86 -13.23 -7.73 -0.15
C GLY A 86 -12.13 -7.89 -1.20
N ALA A 87 -12.24 -7.25 -2.36
CA ALA A 87 -11.16 -7.22 -3.35
C ALA A 87 -9.90 -6.53 -2.77
N ILE A 88 -10.12 -5.59 -1.84
CA ILE A 88 -9.10 -4.94 -1.02
C ILE A 88 -9.49 -5.09 0.45
N THR A 89 -8.58 -5.60 1.27
CA THR A 89 -8.78 -5.70 2.73
C THR A 89 -8.14 -4.49 3.41
N SER A 90 -8.92 -3.75 4.20
CA SER A 90 -8.43 -2.60 4.97
C SER A 90 -8.15 -2.99 6.42
N VAL A 91 -6.93 -2.74 6.89
CA VAL A 91 -6.48 -3.01 8.26
C VAL A 91 -6.51 -1.73 9.09
N ALA A 92 -7.12 -1.79 10.26
CA ALA A 92 -7.21 -0.65 11.17
C ALA A 92 -5.84 -0.22 11.71
N VAL A 93 -5.68 1.08 11.92
CA VAL A 93 -4.57 1.63 12.71
C VAL A 93 -4.97 1.62 14.18
N SER A 94 -4.15 1.01 15.01
CA SER A 94 -4.40 0.87 16.46
C SER A 94 -3.35 1.63 17.28
N GLU A 95 -3.58 1.76 18.57
CA GLU A 95 -2.64 2.37 19.52
C GLU A 95 -1.23 1.75 19.44
N HIS A 96 -1.17 0.44 19.26
CA HIS A 96 0.10 -0.28 19.08
C HIS A 96 0.91 0.23 17.89
N HIS A 97 0.27 0.60 16.79
CA HIS A 97 0.95 1.13 15.61
C HIS A 97 1.59 2.50 15.86
N TYR A 98 0.99 3.33 16.71
CA TYR A 98 1.59 4.62 17.08
C TYR A 98 2.91 4.42 17.83
N ALA A 99 2.97 3.51 18.80
CA ALA A 99 4.20 3.20 19.52
C ALA A 99 5.30 2.66 18.57
N THR A 100 4.94 1.81 17.63
CA THR A 100 5.87 1.30 16.61
C THR A 100 6.34 2.43 15.70
N ALA A 101 5.45 3.31 15.25
CA ALA A 101 5.79 4.45 14.39
C ALA A 101 6.73 5.43 15.09
N GLU A 102 6.50 5.74 16.38
CA GLU A 102 7.43 6.56 17.18
C GLU A 102 8.83 5.95 17.19
N SER A 103 8.94 4.64 17.44
CA SER A 103 10.20 3.92 17.45
C SER A 103 10.91 3.97 16.08
N LEU A 104 10.16 3.88 14.98
CA LEU A 104 10.69 4.00 13.62
C LEU A 104 11.22 5.42 13.34
N ILE A 105 10.48 6.46 13.77
CA ILE A 105 10.92 7.85 13.62
C ILE A 105 12.19 8.10 14.43
N ILE A 106 12.27 7.65 15.68
CA ILE A 106 13.46 7.78 16.52
C ILE A 106 14.67 7.10 15.85
N ARG A 107 14.46 5.95 15.24
CA ARG A 107 15.55 5.17 14.64
C ARG A 107 16.01 5.69 13.29
N TYR A 108 15.09 6.18 12.46
CA TYR A 108 15.35 6.48 11.05
C TYR A 108 15.08 7.94 10.65
N GLY A 109 14.31 8.70 11.43
CA GLY A 109 13.85 10.04 11.05
C GLY A 109 14.98 11.00 10.70
N ASP A 110 16.06 11.00 11.48
CA ASP A 110 17.20 11.88 11.28
C ASP A 110 18.05 11.54 10.04
N ARG A 111 18.05 10.27 9.63
CA ARG A 111 18.95 9.75 8.58
C ARG A 111 18.24 9.52 7.25
N LYS A 112 16.96 9.16 7.29
CA LYS A 112 16.20 8.70 6.13
C LYS A 112 15.03 9.63 5.77
N ALA A 113 14.83 10.71 6.50
CA ALA A 113 13.71 11.62 6.32
C ALA A 113 12.33 10.91 6.32
N LEU A 114 12.19 9.86 7.13
CA LEU A 114 10.94 9.13 7.30
C LEU A 114 9.87 10.05 7.93
N ARG A 115 8.77 10.26 7.23
CA ARG A 115 7.68 11.13 7.68
C ARG A 115 6.70 10.37 8.58
N THR A 116 5.91 11.12 9.34
CA THR A 116 4.94 10.57 10.30
C THR A 116 3.97 9.57 9.67
N LEU A 117 3.37 9.92 8.52
CA LEU A 117 2.42 9.04 7.85
C LEU A 117 3.09 7.78 7.31
N ASP A 118 4.30 7.89 6.78
CA ASP A 118 5.09 6.75 6.30
C ASP A 118 5.43 5.80 7.45
N ALA A 119 5.78 6.35 8.62
CA ALA A 119 6.06 5.55 9.81
C ALA A 119 4.81 4.80 10.32
N LEU A 120 3.65 5.44 10.30
CA LEU A 120 2.37 4.81 10.65
C LEU A 120 1.99 3.71 9.64
N GLN A 121 2.14 3.98 8.35
CA GLN A 121 1.95 2.97 7.30
C GLN A 121 2.87 1.77 7.53
N LEU A 122 4.16 2.03 7.74
CA LEU A 122 5.14 0.97 7.96
C LEU A 122 4.85 0.16 9.23
N ALA A 123 4.37 0.80 10.30
CA ALA A 123 3.97 0.10 11.51
C ALA A 123 2.86 -0.93 11.24
N VAL A 124 1.86 -0.57 10.44
CA VAL A 124 0.79 -1.50 10.02
C VAL A 124 1.34 -2.62 9.13
N VAL A 125 2.23 -2.27 8.19
CA VAL A 125 2.92 -3.26 7.33
C VAL A 125 3.66 -4.29 8.16
N LEU A 126 4.44 -3.86 9.16
CA LEU A 126 5.26 -4.74 10.00
C LEU A 126 4.40 -5.70 10.83
N GLU A 127 3.32 -5.22 11.44
CA GLU A 127 2.40 -6.10 12.15
C GLU A 127 1.72 -7.09 11.19
N THR A 128 1.25 -6.60 10.05
CA THR A 128 0.63 -7.46 9.03
C THR A 128 1.60 -8.52 8.54
N HIS A 129 2.86 -8.14 8.26
CA HIS A 129 3.90 -9.07 7.84
C HIS A 129 4.21 -10.14 8.89
N SER A 130 4.23 -9.77 10.17
CA SER A 130 4.47 -10.72 11.25
C SER A 130 3.36 -11.77 11.39
N ARG A 131 2.12 -11.40 11.05
CA ARG A 131 0.95 -12.27 11.16
C ARG A 131 0.67 -13.10 9.90
N LEU A 132 0.81 -12.50 8.72
CA LEU A 132 0.37 -13.09 7.45
C LEU A 132 1.52 -13.39 6.48
N ARG A 133 2.75 -12.94 6.79
CA ARG A 133 3.91 -13.06 5.91
C ARG A 133 3.63 -12.51 4.50
N LEU A 134 3.74 -11.20 4.36
CA LEU A 134 3.58 -10.52 3.08
C LEU A 134 4.62 -11.01 2.06
N ASP A 135 4.19 -11.23 0.83
CA ASP A 135 5.10 -11.49 -0.28
C ASP A 135 5.79 -10.20 -0.74
N ALA A 136 5.10 -9.06 -0.73
CA ALA A 136 5.70 -7.76 -0.94
C ALA A 136 4.85 -6.59 -0.40
N LEU A 137 5.55 -5.52 -0.02
CA LEU A 137 5.01 -4.17 0.07
C LEU A 137 5.15 -3.52 -1.31
N VAL A 138 4.02 -3.15 -1.92
CA VAL A 138 4.00 -2.42 -3.20
C VAL A 138 4.00 -0.93 -2.90
N VAL A 139 5.06 -0.25 -3.26
CA VAL A 139 5.33 1.15 -2.88
C VAL A 139 6.20 1.85 -3.92
N ALA A 140 5.85 3.06 -4.31
CA ALA A 140 6.66 3.91 -5.20
C ALA A 140 7.55 4.90 -4.42
N ASP A 141 7.21 5.23 -3.18
CA ASP A 141 8.04 6.10 -2.33
C ASP A 141 9.35 5.41 -1.94
N SER A 142 10.48 5.99 -2.34
CA SER A 142 11.80 5.40 -2.16
C SER A 142 12.24 5.36 -0.69
N THR A 143 11.88 6.36 0.11
CA THR A 143 12.23 6.41 1.54
C THR A 143 11.51 5.32 2.31
N LEU A 144 10.21 5.19 2.10
CA LEU A 144 9.40 4.14 2.74
C LEU A 144 9.87 2.75 2.29
N ALA A 145 10.16 2.57 0.99
CA ALA A 145 10.68 1.33 0.43
C ALA A 145 12.00 0.91 1.11
N GLU A 146 12.94 1.84 1.23
CA GLU A 146 14.25 1.59 1.84
C GLU A 146 14.12 1.18 3.31
N VAL A 147 13.33 1.93 4.10
CA VAL A 147 13.14 1.61 5.52
C VAL A 147 12.41 0.28 5.70
N ALA A 148 11.41 -0.03 4.86
CA ALA A 148 10.72 -1.32 4.87
C ALA A 148 11.69 -2.48 4.61
N GLN A 149 12.58 -2.35 3.63
CA GLN A 149 13.62 -3.35 3.35
C GLN A 149 14.57 -3.53 4.53
N MET A 150 14.97 -2.44 5.19
CA MET A 150 15.80 -2.51 6.41
C MET A 150 15.11 -3.23 7.56
N GLN A 151 13.77 -3.28 7.56
CA GLN A 151 12.94 -4.02 8.51
C GLN A 151 12.64 -5.47 8.04
N GLY A 152 13.22 -5.92 6.93
CA GLY A 152 13.07 -7.28 6.43
C GLY A 152 11.81 -7.54 5.60
N VAL A 153 11.12 -6.49 5.16
CA VAL A 153 9.95 -6.61 4.27
C VAL A 153 10.41 -6.55 2.81
N ALA A 154 10.00 -7.52 2.00
CA ALA A 154 10.22 -7.48 0.57
C ALA A 154 9.42 -6.33 -0.05
N VAL A 155 10.03 -5.59 -0.97
CA VAL A 155 9.45 -4.40 -1.60
C VAL A 155 9.36 -4.59 -3.11
N LEU A 156 8.24 -4.14 -3.68
CA LEU A 156 8.03 -4.03 -5.12
C LEU A 156 7.72 -2.57 -5.44
N ASN A 157 8.61 -1.91 -6.19
CA ASN A 157 8.33 -0.59 -6.74
C ASN A 157 7.68 -0.75 -8.11
N PRO A 158 6.41 -0.32 -8.31
CA PRO A 158 5.73 -0.50 -9.58
C PRO A 158 6.27 0.40 -10.70
N GLU A 159 7.07 1.42 -10.38
CA GLU A 159 7.65 2.35 -11.35
C GLU A 159 8.99 1.90 -11.90
N VAL A 160 9.57 0.84 -11.33
CA VAL A 160 10.85 0.27 -11.77
C VAL A 160 10.57 -1.03 -12.51
N LEU A 161 11.17 -1.18 -13.70
CA LEU A 161 11.08 -2.38 -14.54
C LEU A 161 11.91 -3.51 -13.98
#